data_1d0facca1c717b98c40f23aff94aa326
#
_entry.id   1d0facca1c717b98c40f23aff94aa326
#
_cell.length_a   1.000
_cell.length_b   1.000
_cell.length_c   1.000
_cell.angle_alpha   90.00
_cell.angle_beta   90.00
_cell.angle_gamma   90.00
#
_symmetry.space_group_name_H-M   'P 1'
#
loop_
_entity.id
_entity.type
_entity.pdbx_description
1 polymer ?
#
loop_
_entity_poly.entity_id
_entity_poly.type
_entity_poly.pdbx_seq_one_letter_code
_entity_poly.pdbx_strand_id
1 'polypeptide(L)'
;MSGTGGETVFAVAEARFAYPFQAPCLDGVSFAVGRGERLALVGANGSGKSTLLHLLDGLYFLASGSVSYLGQPLTEAALEAAPFGPRFRADVGFLFQNSDAQLFCPTVEDELAFGPLQMGWRQDEVERRIADTLALLEIAKLRARAPAGLSAGEKKRVALASLLVLAPSVLLLDEPTGGLDPRSQSLLLEILDGLHVRGITLVTATHDLTLLPHLADRVLVLSEEHRLVADGTPDNVLADTGLLLAVNLIHAHAHRHGRLVHSHPHQHVVAHEHTHDDGSGHTHGDPDHGGGSEP
;
A
#
# COMPACT_ATOMS: atom_id res chain seq x y z
N MET A 1 4.72 -18.75 17.63
CA MET A 1 3.33 -18.31 17.83
C MET A 1 3.28 -17.43 19.06
N SER A 2 3.45 -16.13 18.91
CA SER A 2 3.36 -15.16 20.01
C SER A 2 2.42 -14.06 19.53
N GLY A 3 1.12 -14.36 19.57
CA GLY A 3 0.09 -13.38 19.29
C GLY A 3 -0.01 -12.39 20.45
N THR A 4 0.21 -11.12 20.17
CA THR A 4 -0.30 -10.02 21.01
C THR A 4 -1.80 -10.23 21.15
N GLY A 5 -2.29 -10.41 22.40
CA GLY A 5 -3.68 -10.76 22.73
C GLY A 5 -4.72 -9.66 22.42
N GLY A 6 -4.66 -9.06 21.23
CA GLY A 6 -5.67 -8.12 20.70
C GLY A 6 -6.82 -8.88 20.04
N GLU A 7 -7.99 -8.22 19.98
CA GLU A 7 -9.16 -8.73 19.26
C GLU A 7 -8.81 -8.94 17.77
N THR A 8 -9.08 -10.15 17.25
CA THR A 8 -8.88 -10.45 15.82
C THR A 8 -9.94 -9.73 14.99
N VAL A 9 -9.51 -8.91 14.05
CA VAL A 9 -10.36 -8.18 13.11
C VAL A 9 -10.65 -9.02 11.88
N PHE A 10 -9.61 -9.54 11.22
CA PHE A 10 -9.77 -10.50 10.13
C PHE A 10 -9.10 -11.83 10.49
N ALA A 11 -9.74 -12.93 10.13
CA ALA A 11 -9.11 -14.24 10.08
C ALA A 11 -9.32 -14.86 8.70
N VAL A 12 -8.23 -15.29 8.08
CA VAL A 12 -8.17 -15.95 6.78
C VAL A 12 -7.62 -17.36 7.00
N ALA A 13 -8.33 -18.37 6.54
CA ALA A 13 -7.92 -19.77 6.69
C ALA A 13 -8.02 -20.53 5.36
N GLU A 14 -6.90 -21.11 4.93
CA GLU A 14 -6.77 -21.93 3.72
C GLU A 14 -7.39 -21.28 2.47
N ALA A 15 -7.24 -19.96 2.34
CA ALA A 15 -7.87 -19.19 1.28
C ALA A 15 -7.34 -19.61 -0.09
N ARG A 16 -8.26 -20.05 -0.97
CA ARG A 16 -8.01 -20.36 -2.37
C ARG A 16 -8.95 -19.57 -3.26
N PHE A 17 -8.38 -18.88 -4.24
CA PHE A 17 -9.15 -18.06 -5.15
C PHE A 17 -8.56 -18.12 -6.57
N ALA A 18 -9.46 -18.16 -7.56
CA ALA A 18 -9.13 -17.99 -8.97
C ALA A 18 -10.19 -17.10 -9.63
N TYR A 19 -9.77 -16.23 -10.54
CA TYR A 19 -10.71 -15.54 -11.42
C TYR A 19 -11.34 -16.52 -12.42
N PRO A 20 -12.55 -16.25 -12.93
CA PRO A 20 -13.17 -17.11 -13.92
C PRO A 20 -12.23 -17.38 -15.10
N PHE A 21 -12.06 -18.66 -15.45
CA PHE A 21 -11.22 -19.12 -16.55
C PHE A 21 -9.71 -18.79 -16.43
N GLN A 22 -9.22 -18.50 -15.21
CA GLN A 22 -7.80 -18.22 -14.96
C GLN A 22 -7.21 -19.23 -13.98
N ALA A 23 -5.88 -19.28 -13.94
CA ALA A 23 -5.15 -20.04 -12.92
C ALA A 23 -5.43 -19.47 -11.50
N PRO A 24 -5.29 -20.28 -10.44
CA PRO A 24 -5.39 -19.80 -9.08
C PRO A 24 -4.44 -18.62 -8.83
N CYS A 25 -4.93 -17.58 -8.12
CA CYS A 25 -4.13 -16.45 -7.72
C CYS A 25 -3.98 -16.32 -6.19
N LEU A 26 -4.58 -17.26 -5.44
CA LEU A 26 -4.29 -17.57 -4.03
C LEU A 26 -4.40 -19.06 -3.81
N ASP A 27 -3.42 -19.65 -3.12
CA ASP A 27 -3.33 -21.09 -2.87
C ASP A 27 -3.00 -21.41 -1.40
N GLY A 28 -4.04 -21.61 -0.58
CA GLY A 28 -3.90 -22.03 0.81
C GLY A 28 -3.35 -20.96 1.75
N VAL A 29 -3.67 -19.67 1.51
CA VAL A 29 -3.20 -18.55 2.32
C VAL A 29 -3.95 -18.51 3.65
N SER A 30 -3.21 -18.45 4.77
CA SER A 30 -3.77 -18.40 6.12
C SER A 30 -3.03 -17.39 6.98
N PHE A 31 -3.77 -16.45 7.60
CA PHE A 31 -3.25 -15.46 8.55
C PHE A 31 -4.41 -14.80 9.33
N ALA A 32 -4.06 -14.02 10.33
CA ALA A 32 -5.02 -13.17 11.06
C ALA A 32 -4.50 -11.75 11.16
N VAL A 33 -5.39 -10.78 11.28
CA VAL A 33 -5.10 -9.35 11.50
C VAL A 33 -5.72 -8.95 12.83
N GLY A 34 -4.92 -8.36 13.72
CA GLY A 34 -5.35 -7.83 15.00
C GLY A 34 -5.92 -6.41 14.89
N ARG A 35 -6.71 -6.01 15.88
CA ARG A 35 -7.21 -4.63 15.99
C ARG A 35 -6.03 -3.65 16.21
N GLY A 36 -6.00 -2.56 15.45
CA GLY A 36 -4.96 -1.55 15.50
C GLY A 36 -3.60 -2.02 14.96
N GLU A 37 -3.54 -3.17 14.27
CA GLU A 37 -2.32 -3.66 13.64
C GLU A 37 -2.00 -2.89 12.35
N ARG A 38 -0.71 -2.67 12.07
CA ARG A 38 -0.21 -2.27 10.75
C ARG A 38 0.40 -3.48 10.06
N LEU A 39 -0.29 -4.01 9.08
CA LEU A 39 0.11 -5.17 8.30
C LEU A 39 0.45 -4.76 6.87
N ALA A 40 1.63 -5.15 6.36
CA ALA A 40 1.95 -5.05 4.95
C ALA A 40 1.84 -6.41 4.25
N LEU A 41 1.28 -6.40 3.06
CA LEU A 41 1.29 -7.51 2.09
C LEU A 41 2.31 -7.17 1.02
N VAL A 42 3.39 -7.95 0.90
CA VAL A 42 4.42 -7.74 -0.11
C VAL A 42 4.56 -8.95 -1.01
N GLY A 43 5.08 -8.75 -2.20
CA GLY A 43 5.27 -9.79 -3.23
C GLY A 43 5.40 -9.16 -4.61
N ALA A 44 5.88 -9.91 -5.57
CA ALA A 44 5.99 -9.48 -6.96
C ALA A 44 4.63 -9.06 -7.55
N ASN A 45 4.64 -8.35 -8.67
CA ASN A 45 3.40 -8.03 -9.38
C ASN A 45 2.72 -9.34 -9.81
N GLY A 46 1.41 -9.42 -9.59
CA GLY A 46 0.63 -10.62 -9.87
C GLY A 46 0.64 -11.69 -8.74
N SER A 47 1.38 -11.53 -7.64
CA SER A 47 1.43 -12.51 -6.53
C SER A 47 0.11 -12.70 -5.77
N GLY A 48 -0.90 -11.85 -6.00
CA GLY A 48 -2.23 -11.96 -5.37
C GLY A 48 -2.53 -10.93 -4.28
N LYS A 49 -1.67 -9.93 -4.03
CA LYS A 49 -1.85 -8.89 -2.99
C LYS A 49 -3.19 -8.16 -3.09
N SER A 50 -3.47 -7.55 -4.25
CA SER A 50 -4.73 -6.82 -4.48
C SER A 50 -5.94 -7.75 -4.42
N THR A 51 -5.82 -8.99 -4.92
CA THR A 51 -6.88 -9.99 -4.80
C THR A 51 -7.18 -10.31 -3.34
N LEU A 52 -6.14 -10.44 -2.51
CA LEU A 52 -6.32 -10.68 -1.07
C LEU A 52 -7.01 -9.49 -0.38
N LEU A 53 -6.62 -8.25 -0.72
CA LEU A 53 -7.33 -7.06 -0.23
C LEU A 53 -8.81 -7.04 -0.67
N HIS A 54 -9.11 -7.38 -1.93
CA HIS A 54 -10.50 -7.46 -2.41
C HIS A 54 -11.32 -8.53 -1.70
N LEU A 55 -10.71 -9.64 -1.28
CA LEU A 55 -11.38 -10.66 -0.46
C LEU A 55 -11.65 -10.15 0.95
N LEU A 56 -10.73 -9.38 1.55
CA LEU A 56 -10.93 -8.75 2.86
C LEU A 56 -11.99 -7.64 2.81
N ASP A 57 -12.17 -6.97 1.67
CA ASP A 57 -13.22 -5.96 1.44
C ASP A 57 -14.58 -6.58 1.06
N GLY A 58 -14.63 -7.90 0.83
CA GLY A 58 -15.85 -8.58 0.40
C GLY A 58 -16.29 -8.26 -1.02
N LEU A 59 -15.39 -7.76 -1.87
CA LEU A 59 -15.62 -7.59 -3.30
C LEU A 59 -15.56 -8.91 -4.06
N TYR A 60 -14.77 -9.86 -3.56
CA TYR A 60 -14.68 -11.22 -4.07
C TYR A 60 -14.90 -12.24 -2.96
N PHE A 61 -15.31 -13.46 -3.32
CA PHE A 61 -15.54 -14.56 -2.39
C PHE A 61 -14.70 -15.76 -2.78
N LEU A 62 -14.23 -16.50 -1.78
CA LEU A 62 -13.34 -17.63 -1.95
C LEU A 62 -14.02 -18.80 -2.67
N ALA A 63 -13.23 -19.54 -3.47
CA ALA A 63 -13.63 -20.86 -3.98
C ALA A 63 -13.57 -21.94 -2.89
N SER A 64 -12.58 -21.84 -1.97
CA SER A 64 -12.47 -22.69 -0.78
C SER A 64 -11.66 -21.99 0.31
N GLY A 65 -11.76 -22.47 1.55
CA GLY A 65 -11.25 -21.79 2.73
C GLY A 65 -12.27 -20.84 3.33
N SER A 66 -11.83 -19.92 4.18
CA SER A 66 -12.73 -18.94 4.81
C SER A 66 -12.05 -17.60 5.08
N VAL A 67 -12.84 -16.53 5.03
CA VAL A 67 -12.51 -15.21 5.56
C VAL A 67 -13.60 -14.83 6.56
N SER A 68 -13.19 -14.28 7.69
CA SER A 68 -14.13 -13.73 8.68
C SER A 68 -13.71 -12.32 9.11
N TYR A 69 -14.69 -11.49 9.42
CA TYR A 69 -14.54 -10.16 9.99
C TYR A 69 -15.20 -10.14 11.38
N LEU A 70 -14.42 -9.82 12.43
CA LEU A 70 -14.85 -9.85 13.83
C LEU A 70 -15.57 -11.17 14.20
N GLY A 71 -15.03 -12.31 13.74
CA GLY A 71 -15.57 -13.64 13.96
C GLY A 71 -16.80 -14.00 13.11
N GLN A 72 -17.33 -13.11 12.30
CA GLN A 72 -18.45 -13.36 11.39
C GLN A 72 -17.92 -13.78 10.00
N PRO A 73 -18.42 -14.87 9.39
CA PRO A 73 -18.03 -15.26 8.05
C PRO A 73 -18.31 -14.15 7.03
N LEU A 74 -17.30 -13.81 6.21
CA LEU A 74 -17.43 -12.82 5.15
C LEU A 74 -17.85 -13.54 3.86
N THR A 75 -19.17 -13.59 3.64
CA THR A 75 -19.81 -14.21 2.48
C THR A 75 -20.75 -13.23 1.80
N GLU A 76 -21.08 -13.46 0.52
CA GLU A 76 -22.06 -12.64 -0.21
C GLU A 76 -23.38 -12.50 0.55
N ALA A 77 -23.95 -13.63 0.98
CA ALA A 77 -25.19 -13.64 1.76
C ALA A 77 -25.09 -12.87 3.09
N ALA A 78 -23.94 -12.92 3.78
CA ALA A 78 -23.75 -12.18 5.01
C ALA A 78 -23.68 -10.66 4.75
N LEU A 79 -23.02 -10.24 3.65
CA LEU A 79 -22.93 -8.83 3.27
C LEU A 79 -24.23 -8.23 2.73
N GLU A 80 -25.16 -9.05 2.23
CA GLU A 80 -26.49 -8.63 1.86
C GLU A 80 -27.43 -8.49 3.07
N ALA A 81 -27.11 -9.17 4.17
CA ALA A 81 -27.94 -9.21 5.37
C ALA A 81 -27.70 -8.00 6.29
N ALA A 82 -28.79 -7.36 6.74
CA ALA A 82 -28.74 -6.39 7.82
C ALA A 82 -28.73 -7.12 9.19
N PRO A 83 -28.01 -6.57 10.19
CA PRO A 83 -27.27 -5.32 10.18
C PRO A 83 -25.81 -5.45 9.74
N PHE A 84 -25.33 -6.66 9.38
CA PHE A 84 -23.91 -6.93 9.17
C PHE A 84 -23.34 -6.19 7.95
N GLY A 85 -23.98 -6.31 6.78
CA GLY A 85 -23.47 -5.70 5.56
C GLY A 85 -23.30 -4.16 5.63
N PRO A 86 -24.34 -3.39 6.05
CA PRO A 86 -24.20 -1.95 6.25
C PRO A 86 -23.09 -1.58 7.26
N ARG A 87 -22.99 -2.32 8.38
CA ARG A 87 -21.94 -2.10 9.38
C ARG A 87 -20.56 -2.37 8.82
N PHE A 88 -20.37 -3.49 8.13
CA PHE A 88 -19.10 -3.84 7.51
C PHE A 88 -18.63 -2.74 6.53
N ARG A 89 -19.52 -2.24 5.66
CA ARG A 89 -19.21 -1.17 4.70
C ARG A 89 -18.88 0.18 5.36
N ALA A 90 -19.36 0.42 6.59
CA ALA A 90 -18.96 1.60 7.36
C ALA A 90 -17.62 1.40 8.06
N ASP A 91 -17.38 0.18 8.56
CA ASP A 91 -16.22 -0.16 9.38
C ASP A 91 -14.94 -0.39 8.55
N VAL A 92 -15.06 -0.85 7.30
CA VAL A 92 -13.94 -1.20 6.42
C VAL A 92 -13.91 -0.27 5.21
N GLY A 93 -12.84 0.51 5.09
CA GLY A 93 -12.60 1.38 3.94
C GLY A 93 -11.53 0.79 3.02
N PHE A 94 -11.76 0.84 1.71
CA PHE A 94 -10.82 0.37 0.70
C PHE A 94 -10.29 1.51 -0.17
N LEU A 95 -8.97 1.76 -0.14
CA LEU A 95 -8.30 2.71 -1.01
C LEU A 95 -7.72 1.99 -2.23
N PHE A 96 -8.28 2.26 -3.40
CA PHE A 96 -7.81 1.66 -4.65
C PHE A 96 -6.44 2.23 -5.07
N GLN A 97 -5.65 1.40 -5.75
CA GLN A 97 -4.39 1.80 -6.37
C GLN A 97 -4.60 3.02 -7.29
N ASN A 98 -5.60 2.95 -8.15
CA ASN A 98 -5.99 4.05 -9.04
C ASN A 98 -7.11 4.88 -8.41
N SER A 99 -6.79 6.08 -7.90
CA SER A 99 -7.78 6.99 -7.33
C SER A 99 -8.82 7.51 -8.34
N ASP A 100 -8.51 7.54 -9.65
CA ASP A 100 -9.48 7.94 -10.67
C ASP A 100 -10.63 6.94 -10.80
N ALA A 101 -10.40 5.66 -10.46
CA ALA A 101 -11.45 4.65 -10.44
C ALA A 101 -12.38 4.78 -9.22
N GLN A 102 -11.93 5.47 -8.17
CA GLN A 102 -12.67 5.66 -6.92
C GLN A 102 -13.49 6.95 -6.92
N LEU A 103 -13.00 8.01 -7.58
CA LEU A 103 -13.58 9.36 -7.54
C LEU A 103 -14.48 9.59 -8.76
N PHE A 104 -15.80 9.74 -8.54
CA PHE A 104 -16.80 9.82 -9.60
C PHE A 104 -17.81 10.98 -9.44
N CYS A 105 -17.80 11.67 -8.28
CA CYS A 105 -18.72 12.77 -8.05
C CYS A 105 -18.24 14.10 -8.69
N PRO A 106 -19.16 15.07 -8.92
CA PRO A 106 -18.82 16.35 -9.55
C PRO A 106 -17.84 17.20 -8.74
N THR A 107 -17.95 17.16 -7.41
CA THR A 107 -17.08 17.93 -6.50
C THR A 107 -16.50 17.04 -5.40
N VAL A 108 -15.43 17.50 -4.76
CA VAL A 108 -14.85 16.86 -3.57
C VAL A 108 -15.87 16.77 -2.44
N GLU A 109 -16.68 17.79 -2.25
CA GLU A 109 -17.75 17.78 -1.24
C GLU A 109 -18.78 16.67 -1.49
N ASP A 110 -19.24 16.54 -2.74
CA ASP A 110 -20.19 15.48 -3.14
C ASP A 110 -19.57 14.09 -2.95
N GLU A 111 -18.27 13.95 -3.24
CA GLU A 111 -17.54 12.70 -3.07
C GLU A 111 -17.50 12.27 -1.60
N LEU A 112 -17.23 13.19 -0.67
CA LEU A 112 -17.24 12.89 0.76
C LEU A 112 -18.66 12.70 1.32
N ALA A 113 -19.66 13.37 0.74
CA ALA A 113 -21.06 13.25 1.16
C ALA A 113 -21.69 11.91 0.75
N PHE A 114 -21.20 11.30 -0.34
CA PHE A 114 -21.84 10.14 -0.96
C PHE A 114 -22.06 8.97 0.02
N GLY A 115 -20.99 8.50 0.66
CA GLY A 115 -21.08 7.37 1.60
C GLY A 115 -22.02 7.62 2.77
N PRO A 116 -21.84 8.71 3.55
CA PRO A 116 -22.72 9.06 4.66
C PRO A 116 -24.19 9.20 4.27
N LEU A 117 -24.49 9.83 3.12
CA LEU A 117 -25.85 9.98 2.63
C LEU A 117 -26.47 8.63 2.24
N GLN A 118 -25.72 7.71 1.62
CA GLN A 118 -26.17 6.35 1.32
C GLN A 118 -26.49 5.56 2.61
N MET A 119 -25.81 5.88 3.71
CA MET A 119 -26.07 5.30 5.04
C MET A 119 -27.19 5.99 5.80
N GLY A 120 -27.85 6.99 5.19
CA GLY A 120 -28.99 7.70 5.78
C GLY A 120 -28.61 8.66 6.90
N TRP A 121 -27.37 9.17 6.93
CA TRP A 121 -26.97 10.14 7.94
C TRP A 121 -27.67 11.48 7.73
N ARG A 122 -27.84 12.23 8.82
CA ARG A 122 -28.45 13.56 8.76
C ARG A 122 -27.49 14.56 8.10
N GLN A 123 -28.05 15.50 7.36
CA GLN A 123 -27.33 16.53 6.62
C GLN A 123 -26.33 17.31 7.50
N ASP A 124 -26.77 17.73 8.68
CA ASP A 124 -25.96 18.48 9.64
C ASP A 124 -24.73 17.68 10.14
N GLU A 125 -24.89 16.38 10.32
CA GLU A 125 -23.79 15.50 10.67
C GLU A 125 -22.82 15.28 9.50
N VAL A 126 -23.34 15.08 8.29
CA VAL A 126 -22.54 14.93 7.06
C VAL A 126 -21.68 16.17 6.85
N GLU A 127 -22.25 17.38 6.92
CA GLU A 127 -21.52 18.64 6.74
C GLU A 127 -20.39 18.80 7.76
N ARG A 128 -20.65 18.50 9.03
CA ARG A 128 -19.64 18.55 10.09
C ARG A 128 -18.50 17.55 9.81
N ARG A 129 -18.84 16.31 9.49
CA ARG A 129 -17.84 15.26 9.20
C ARG A 129 -16.98 15.59 7.98
N ILE A 130 -17.57 16.14 6.94
CA ILE A 130 -16.84 16.61 5.77
C ILE A 130 -15.84 17.69 6.17
N ALA A 131 -16.27 18.70 6.93
CA ALA A 131 -15.38 19.78 7.37
C ALA A 131 -14.20 19.26 8.20
N ASP A 132 -14.47 18.37 9.17
CA ASP A 132 -13.46 17.76 10.02
C ASP A 132 -12.46 16.92 9.20
N THR A 133 -12.96 16.13 8.24
CA THR A 133 -12.12 15.27 7.39
C THR A 133 -11.26 16.06 6.41
N LEU A 134 -11.82 17.10 5.79
CA LEU A 134 -11.08 17.99 4.91
C LEU A 134 -9.95 18.74 5.65
N ALA A 135 -10.21 19.14 6.90
CA ALA A 135 -9.20 19.75 7.76
C ALA A 135 -8.10 18.77 8.16
N LEU A 136 -8.47 17.53 8.56
CA LEU A 136 -7.54 16.46 8.92
C LEU A 136 -6.52 16.16 7.80
N LEU A 137 -6.99 16.17 6.54
CA LEU A 137 -6.16 15.83 5.38
C LEU A 137 -5.56 17.06 4.67
N GLU A 138 -5.73 18.25 5.22
CA GLU A 138 -5.24 19.52 4.67
C GLU A 138 -5.71 19.81 3.24
N ILE A 139 -6.96 19.43 2.92
CA ILE A 139 -7.57 19.60 1.60
C ILE A 139 -8.81 20.48 1.59
N ALA A 140 -9.05 21.27 2.64
CA ALA A 140 -10.24 22.14 2.74
C ALA A 140 -10.41 23.09 1.53
N LYS A 141 -9.30 23.56 0.95
CA LYS A 141 -9.29 24.40 -0.28
C LYS A 141 -9.82 23.69 -1.53
N LEU A 142 -9.90 22.36 -1.49
CA LEU A 142 -10.34 21.55 -2.63
C LEU A 142 -11.85 21.26 -2.60
N ARG A 143 -12.58 21.63 -1.53
CA ARG A 143 -13.96 21.25 -1.25
C ARG A 143 -14.89 21.39 -2.47
N ALA A 144 -14.86 22.53 -3.15
CA ALA A 144 -15.72 22.84 -4.31
C ALA A 144 -15.09 22.46 -5.66
N ARG A 145 -13.90 21.85 -5.67
CA ARG A 145 -13.22 21.48 -6.94
C ARG A 145 -13.71 20.16 -7.46
N ALA A 146 -13.68 20.02 -8.79
CA ALA A 146 -13.91 18.73 -9.44
C ALA A 146 -12.69 17.80 -9.26
N PRO A 147 -12.88 16.54 -8.83
CA PRO A 147 -11.78 15.58 -8.65
C PRO A 147 -10.91 15.38 -9.91
N ALA A 148 -11.51 15.41 -11.09
CA ALA A 148 -10.79 15.25 -12.36
C ALA A 148 -9.66 16.28 -12.59
N GLY A 149 -9.76 17.48 -12.00
CA GLY A 149 -8.78 18.56 -12.13
C GLY A 149 -7.71 18.58 -11.04
N LEU A 150 -7.64 17.56 -10.17
CA LEU A 150 -6.69 17.47 -9.07
C LEU A 150 -5.40 16.77 -9.47
N SER A 151 -4.28 17.10 -8.81
CA SER A 151 -3.03 16.34 -8.92
C SER A 151 -3.19 14.91 -8.35
N ALA A 152 -2.29 13.98 -8.69
CA ALA A 152 -2.33 12.60 -8.19
C ALA A 152 -2.35 12.55 -6.64
N GLY A 153 -1.51 13.34 -5.98
CA GLY A 153 -1.47 13.41 -4.51
C GLY A 153 -2.74 14.03 -3.90
N GLU A 154 -3.34 15.03 -4.56
CA GLU A 154 -4.64 15.59 -4.13
C GLU A 154 -5.76 14.56 -4.31
N LYS A 155 -5.82 13.85 -5.44
CA LYS A 155 -6.79 12.77 -5.69
C LYS A 155 -6.67 11.65 -4.65
N LYS A 156 -5.45 11.22 -4.33
CA LYS A 156 -5.22 10.17 -3.32
C LYS A 156 -5.73 10.60 -1.94
N ARG A 157 -5.50 11.86 -1.54
CA ARG A 157 -6.03 12.40 -0.28
C ARG A 157 -7.54 12.55 -0.29
N VAL A 158 -8.15 12.96 -1.42
CA VAL A 158 -9.62 13.01 -1.55
C VAL A 158 -10.22 11.61 -1.49
N ALA A 159 -9.62 10.62 -2.15
CA ALA A 159 -10.05 9.22 -2.07
C ALA A 159 -9.93 8.66 -0.64
N LEU A 160 -8.87 9.00 0.09
CA LEU A 160 -8.76 8.66 1.52
C LEU A 160 -9.81 9.40 2.36
N ALA A 161 -10.09 10.68 2.05
CA ALA A 161 -11.10 11.47 2.74
C ALA A 161 -12.51 10.86 2.59
N SER A 162 -12.88 10.36 1.40
CA SER A 162 -14.18 9.74 1.16
C SER A 162 -14.40 8.47 1.99
N LEU A 163 -13.32 7.82 2.43
CA LEU A 163 -13.38 6.71 3.37
C LEU A 163 -13.44 7.18 4.83
N LEU A 164 -12.56 8.12 5.20
CA LEU A 164 -12.41 8.57 6.58
C LEU A 164 -13.63 9.33 7.12
N VAL A 165 -14.44 9.93 6.25
CA VAL A 165 -15.69 10.58 6.65
C VAL A 165 -16.64 9.63 7.37
N LEU A 166 -16.60 8.33 7.06
CA LEU A 166 -17.37 7.27 7.72
C LEU A 166 -16.76 6.83 9.06
N ALA A 167 -15.55 7.29 9.40
CA ALA A 167 -14.77 6.88 10.58
C ALA A 167 -14.55 5.34 10.64
N PRO A 168 -13.97 4.73 9.59
CA PRO A 168 -13.74 3.30 9.56
C PRO A 168 -12.78 2.86 10.65
N SER A 169 -12.93 1.62 11.13
CA SER A 169 -11.98 0.99 12.06
C SER A 169 -10.85 0.23 11.35
N VAL A 170 -11.01 -0.01 10.04
CA VAL A 170 -10.03 -0.67 9.19
C VAL A 170 -9.87 0.08 7.88
N LEU A 171 -8.63 0.22 7.42
CA LEU A 171 -8.30 0.67 6.07
C LEU A 171 -7.51 -0.42 5.34
N LEU A 172 -8.01 -0.81 4.19
CA LEU A 172 -7.33 -1.65 3.20
C LEU A 172 -6.76 -0.74 2.13
N LEU A 173 -5.45 -0.79 1.92
CA LEU A 173 -4.73 0.19 1.09
C LEU A 173 -3.97 -0.55 -0.01
N ASP A 174 -4.37 -0.37 -1.26
CA ASP A 174 -3.69 -0.98 -2.41
C ASP A 174 -2.74 0.04 -3.05
N GLU A 175 -1.43 -0.20 -2.93
CA GLU A 175 -0.34 0.66 -3.43
C GLU A 175 -0.59 2.16 -3.13
N PRO A 176 -0.79 2.54 -1.84
CA PRO A 176 -1.27 3.89 -1.51
C PRO A 176 -0.30 4.99 -1.91
N THR A 177 1.00 4.71 -1.98
CA THR A 177 2.08 5.64 -2.31
C THR A 177 2.46 5.63 -3.79
N GLY A 178 1.93 4.68 -4.57
CA GLY A 178 2.25 4.51 -5.98
C GLY A 178 1.91 5.75 -6.82
N GLY A 179 2.89 6.20 -7.65
CA GLY A 179 2.72 7.35 -8.54
C GLY A 179 2.70 8.72 -7.86
N LEU A 180 3.01 8.81 -6.57
CA LEU A 180 3.13 10.06 -5.83
C LEU A 180 4.55 10.62 -5.92
N ASP A 181 4.66 11.97 -5.96
CA ASP A 181 5.93 12.64 -5.74
C ASP A 181 6.39 12.47 -4.26
N PRO A 182 7.71 12.64 -3.96
CA PRO A 182 8.24 12.38 -2.62
C PRO A 182 7.55 13.18 -1.50
N ARG A 183 7.14 14.43 -1.78
CA ARG A 183 6.44 15.26 -0.79
C ARG A 183 5.04 14.73 -0.48
N SER A 184 4.29 14.36 -1.53
CA SER A 184 2.95 13.77 -1.38
C SER A 184 3.00 12.41 -0.70
N GLN A 185 4.06 11.63 -0.97
CA GLN A 185 4.32 10.35 -0.32
C GLN A 185 4.58 10.52 1.19
N SER A 186 5.50 11.43 1.59
CA SER A 186 5.78 11.71 3.00
C SER A 186 4.53 12.15 3.75
N LEU A 187 3.76 13.08 3.17
CA LEU A 187 2.51 13.55 3.78
C LEU A 187 1.48 12.41 3.96
N LEU A 188 1.37 11.51 2.98
CA LEU A 188 0.46 10.36 3.10
C LEU A 188 0.91 9.41 4.22
N LEU A 189 2.22 9.14 4.34
CA LEU A 189 2.76 8.31 5.43
C LEU A 189 2.50 8.93 6.80
N GLU A 190 2.67 10.23 6.97
CA GLU A 190 2.34 10.96 8.21
C GLU A 190 0.85 10.83 8.56
N ILE A 191 -0.04 10.94 7.56
CA ILE A 191 -1.48 10.75 7.74
C ILE A 191 -1.77 9.31 8.21
N LEU A 192 -1.21 8.29 7.54
CA LEU A 192 -1.43 6.88 7.89
C LEU A 192 -0.92 6.56 9.31
N ASP A 193 0.25 7.09 9.69
CA ASP A 193 0.77 6.96 11.05
C ASP A 193 -0.16 7.61 12.08
N GLY A 194 -0.64 8.83 11.81
CA GLY A 194 -1.64 9.50 12.66
C GLY A 194 -2.97 8.73 12.79
N LEU A 195 -3.39 8.02 11.76
CA LEU A 195 -4.59 7.15 11.81
C LEU A 195 -4.34 5.90 12.65
N HIS A 196 -3.16 5.27 12.52
CA HIS A 196 -2.76 4.14 13.34
C HIS A 196 -2.71 4.51 14.84
N VAL A 197 -2.09 5.64 15.19
CA VAL A 197 -2.05 6.13 16.58
C VAL A 197 -3.46 6.31 17.17
N ARG A 198 -4.47 6.59 16.34
CA ARG A 198 -5.88 6.64 16.74
C ARG A 198 -6.55 5.26 16.82
N GLY A 199 -5.82 4.16 16.59
CA GLY A 199 -6.29 2.79 16.72
C GLY A 199 -6.91 2.21 15.45
N ILE A 200 -6.77 2.86 14.29
CA ILE A 200 -7.24 2.29 13.02
C ILE A 200 -6.30 1.17 12.59
N THR A 201 -6.88 0.03 12.22
CA THR A 201 -6.15 -1.10 11.64
C THR A 201 -5.81 -0.79 10.19
N LEU A 202 -4.54 -0.96 9.80
CA LEU A 202 -4.08 -0.70 8.43
C LEU A 202 -3.58 -1.99 7.80
N VAL A 203 -4.12 -2.35 6.63
CA VAL A 203 -3.63 -3.47 5.81
C VAL A 203 -3.20 -2.90 4.46
N THR A 204 -1.91 -2.89 4.19
CA THR A 204 -1.33 -2.22 3.02
C THR A 204 -0.69 -3.23 2.08
N ALA A 205 -1.12 -3.30 0.83
CA ALA A 205 -0.40 -3.99 -0.22
C ALA A 205 0.62 -3.04 -0.86
N THR A 206 1.88 -3.48 -0.96
CA THR A 206 2.92 -2.72 -1.66
C THR A 206 4.01 -3.63 -2.20
N HIS A 207 4.71 -3.16 -3.23
CA HIS A 207 5.97 -3.74 -3.72
C HIS A 207 7.19 -2.89 -3.34
N ASP A 208 6.97 -1.71 -2.75
CA ASP A 208 8.05 -0.80 -2.33
C ASP A 208 8.59 -1.20 -0.96
N LEU A 209 9.70 -1.95 -0.97
CA LEU A 209 10.36 -2.42 0.23
C LEU A 209 10.93 -1.30 1.10
N THR A 210 11.25 -0.14 0.51
CA THR A 210 11.86 1.00 1.24
C THR A 210 10.89 1.64 2.22
N LEU A 211 9.59 1.50 1.97
CA LEU A 211 8.54 2.09 2.79
C LEU A 211 8.03 1.16 3.90
N LEU A 212 8.41 -0.13 3.89
CA LEU A 212 7.89 -1.10 4.86
C LEU A 212 8.06 -0.68 6.32
N PRO A 213 9.21 -0.12 6.77
CA PRO A 213 9.37 0.32 8.17
C PRO A 213 8.40 1.44 8.57
N HIS A 214 7.89 2.21 7.58
CA HIS A 214 6.94 3.29 7.82
C HIS A 214 5.48 2.82 7.73
N LEU A 215 5.22 1.75 6.96
CA LEU A 215 3.87 1.28 6.66
C LEU A 215 3.38 0.17 7.59
N ALA A 216 4.29 -0.61 8.20
CA ALA A 216 3.87 -1.83 8.89
C ALA A 216 4.76 -2.20 10.07
N ASP A 217 4.17 -2.87 11.06
CA ASP A 217 4.86 -3.54 12.16
C ASP A 217 5.03 -5.04 11.88
N ARG A 218 4.22 -5.58 10.94
CA ARG A 218 4.26 -6.95 10.46
C ARG A 218 4.09 -7.03 8.96
N VAL A 219 4.80 -7.96 8.34
CA VAL A 219 4.85 -8.14 6.88
C VAL A 219 4.53 -9.59 6.54
N LEU A 220 3.60 -9.77 5.63
CA LEU A 220 3.30 -11.04 4.97
C LEU A 220 3.89 -11.03 3.57
N VAL A 221 4.66 -12.04 3.22
CA VAL A 221 5.29 -12.17 1.89
C VAL A 221 4.57 -13.22 1.06
N LEU A 222 4.02 -12.79 -0.08
CA LEU A 222 3.38 -13.67 -1.07
C LEU A 222 4.38 -14.00 -2.18
N SER A 223 4.50 -15.28 -2.50
CA SER A 223 5.31 -15.76 -3.63
C SER A 223 4.56 -15.64 -4.97
N GLU A 224 5.27 -15.85 -6.09
CA GLU A 224 4.69 -15.94 -7.43
C GLU A 224 3.79 -17.19 -7.61
N GLU A 225 3.96 -18.21 -6.75
CA GLU A 225 3.06 -19.37 -6.65
C GLU A 225 1.81 -19.08 -5.80
N HIS A 226 1.57 -17.80 -5.47
CA HIS A 226 0.38 -17.33 -4.77
C HIS A 226 0.20 -17.88 -3.36
N ARG A 227 1.31 -18.17 -2.68
CA ARG A 227 1.36 -18.70 -1.31
C ARG A 227 1.99 -17.71 -0.35
N LEU A 228 1.56 -17.79 0.91
CA LEU A 228 2.25 -17.09 1.99
C LEU A 228 3.54 -17.84 2.32
N VAL A 229 4.69 -17.20 2.13
CA VAL A 229 6.01 -17.81 2.32
C VAL A 229 6.78 -17.24 3.50
N ALA A 230 6.40 -16.06 3.99
CA ALA A 230 6.96 -15.48 5.20
C ALA A 230 5.95 -14.59 5.93
N ASP A 231 6.13 -14.52 7.25
CA ASP A 231 5.37 -13.71 8.20
C ASP A 231 6.33 -13.22 9.28
N GLY A 232 6.61 -11.93 9.33
CA GLY A 232 7.64 -11.39 10.23
C GLY A 232 7.60 -9.87 10.34
N THR A 233 8.55 -9.31 11.07
CA THR A 233 8.73 -7.84 11.13
C THR A 233 9.37 -7.33 9.84
N PRO A 234 9.22 -6.02 9.51
CA PRO A 234 9.92 -5.42 8.38
C PRO A 234 11.42 -5.71 8.38
N ASP A 235 12.09 -5.56 9.52
CA ASP A 235 13.53 -5.80 9.64
C ASP A 235 13.92 -7.25 9.30
N ASN A 236 13.15 -8.22 9.79
CA ASN A 236 13.41 -9.63 9.50
C ASN A 236 13.24 -9.96 8.02
N VAL A 237 12.19 -9.44 7.39
CA VAL A 237 11.93 -9.66 5.97
C VAL A 237 12.98 -8.96 5.09
N LEU A 238 13.34 -7.72 5.42
CA LEU A 238 14.34 -6.95 4.66
C LEU A 238 15.75 -7.51 4.80
N ALA A 239 16.08 -8.14 5.94
CA ALA A 239 17.37 -8.80 6.15
C ALA A 239 17.51 -10.13 5.40
N ASP A 240 16.40 -10.78 5.02
CA ASP A 240 16.42 -12.07 4.31
C ASP A 240 16.54 -11.87 2.79
N THR A 241 17.76 -11.58 2.33
CA THR A 241 18.06 -11.42 0.90
C THR A 241 17.70 -12.67 0.09
N GLY A 242 17.83 -13.87 0.68
CA GLY A 242 17.48 -15.13 0.02
C GLY A 242 15.99 -15.22 -0.26
N LEU A 243 15.15 -14.87 0.71
CA LEU A 243 13.70 -14.78 0.56
C LEU A 243 13.34 -13.75 -0.52
N LEU A 244 13.89 -12.52 -0.44
CA LEU A 244 13.57 -11.44 -1.38
C LEU A 244 13.92 -11.78 -2.83
N LEU A 245 15.04 -12.50 -3.05
CA LEU A 245 15.40 -13.04 -4.38
C LEU A 245 14.43 -14.12 -4.82
N ALA A 246 14.09 -15.07 -3.93
CA ALA A 246 13.20 -16.18 -4.25
C ALA A 246 11.78 -15.75 -4.63
N VAL A 247 11.29 -14.63 -4.06
CA VAL A 247 9.96 -14.06 -4.38
C VAL A 247 10.02 -12.91 -5.41
N ASN A 248 11.16 -12.72 -6.07
CA ASN A 248 11.36 -11.73 -7.14
C ASN A 248 11.08 -10.28 -6.72
N LEU A 249 11.32 -9.95 -5.44
CA LEU A 249 11.21 -8.58 -4.91
C LEU A 249 12.51 -7.78 -5.09
N ILE A 250 13.63 -8.48 -5.18
CA ILE A 250 14.93 -7.93 -5.58
C ILE A 250 15.54 -8.85 -6.63
N HIS A 251 16.48 -8.34 -7.43
CA HIS A 251 17.21 -9.16 -8.39
C HIS A 251 18.71 -8.89 -8.30
N ALA A 252 19.48 -9.89 -8.68
CA ALA A 252 20.94 -9.79 -8.73
C ALA A 252 21.36 -9.30 -10.12
N HIS A 253 22.05 -8.16 -10.19
CA HIS A 253 22.71 -7.71 -11.40
C HIS A 253 24.17 -8.14 -11.42
N ALA A 254 24.59 -8.74 -12.53
CA ALA A 254 26.00 -9.01 -12.80
C ALA A 254 26.61 -7.79 -13.52
N HIS A 255 27.54 -7.12 -12.87
CA HIS A 255 28.31 -6.03 -13.47
C HIS A 255 29.69 -6.51 -13.92
N ARG A 256 30.11 -6.08 -15.12
CA ARG A 256 31.42 -6.37 -15.66
C ARG A 256 32.29 -5.12 -15.64
N HIS A 257 33.28 -5.11 -14.76
CA HIS A 257 34.33 -4.10 -14.74
C HIS A 257 35.64 -4.70 -15.33
N GLY A 258 35.88 -4.44 -16.61
CA GLY A 258 37.03 -5.04 -17.32
C GLY A 258 36.93 -6.58 -17.39
N ARG A 259 37.85 -7.29 -16.73
CA ARG A 259 37.89 -8.76 -16.66
C ARG A 259 37.18 -9.35 -15.44
N LEU A 260 36.75 -8.53 -14.48
CA LEU A 260 36.06 -8.97 -13.28
C LEU A 260 34.56 -8.90 -13.50
N VAL A 261 33.89 -10.01 -13.21
CA VAL A 261 32.42 -10.10 -13.15
C VAL A 261 32.05 -10.33 -11.69
N HIS A 262 31.24 -9.44 -11.11
CA HIS A 262 30.67 -9.64 -9.79
C HIS A 262 29.18 -9.37 -9.82
N SER A 263 28.43 -10.02 -8.93
CA SER A 263 26.98 -9.89 -8.81
C SER A 263 26.66 -9.40 -7.41
N HIS A 264 25.72 -8.44 -7.32
CA HIS A 264 25.16 -7.99 -6.06
C HIS A 264 23.67 -7.72 -6.20
N PRO A 265 22.88 -7.92 -5.14
CA PRO A 265 21.44 -7.68 -5.16
C PRO A 265 21.12 -6.20 -5.20
N HIS A 266 20.13 -5.81 -6.00
CA HIS A 266 19.61 -4.44 -6.09
C HIS A 266 18.08 -4.43 -5.88
N GLN A 267 17.60 -3.41 -5.18
CA GLN A 267 16.20 -3.01 -5.17
C GLN A 267 15.92 -2.08 -6.37
N HIS A 268 14.73 -2.11 -6.92
CA HIS A 268 14.32 -1.28 -8.07
C HIS A 268 14.16 0.22 -7.77
N VAL A 269 14.85 0.77 -6.79
CA VAL A 269 14.70 2.18 -6.40
C VAL A 269 16.04 2.89 -6.34
N VAL A 270 16.10 3.99 -7.14
CA VAL A 270 17.07 5.11 -7.15
C VAL A 270 18.41 4.84 -7.81
N ALA A 271 18.73 5.74 -8.78
CA ALA A 271 20.04 5.91 -9.36
C ALA A 271 21.11 6.10 -8.26
N HIS A 272 22.00 5.13 -8.12
CA HIS A 272 23.15 5.26 -7.25
C HIS A 272 24.26 5.99 -8.02
N GLU A 273 24.69 7.14 -7.53
CA GLU A 273 25.98 7.71 -7.91
C GLU A 273 27.08 6.83 -7.32
N HIS A 274 27.77 6.11 -8.18
CA HIS A 274 29.00 5.42 -7.81
C HIS A 274 30.14 6.42 -7.83
N THR A 275 30.62 6.85 -6.68
CA THR A 275 31.92 7.51 -6.57
C THR A 275 33.01 6.45 -6.72
N HIS A 276 33.64 6.44 -7.89
CA HIS A 276 34.86 5.66 -8.08
C HIS A 276 36.01 6.38 -7.41
N ASP A 277 36.54 5.82 -6.32
CA ASP A 277 37.79 6.20 -5.72
C ASP A 277 38.90 5.51 -6.53
N ASP A 278 39.29 6.14 -7.64
CA ASP A 278 40.43 5.70 -8.43
C ASP A 278 41.72 6.19 -7.77
N GLY A 279 42.18 5.39 -6.81
CA GLY A 279 43.53 5.53 -6.24
C GLY A 279 44.63 5.24 -7.27
N SER A 280 44.83 6.12 -8.25
CA SER A 280 46.04 6.13 -9.09
C SER A 280 46.50 7.57 -9.32
N GLY A 281 47.38 8.02 -8.44
CA GLY A 281 48.16 9.23 -8.68
C GLY A 281 49.10 9.03 -9.86
N HIS A 282 48.78 9.67 -10.97
CA HIS A 282 49.72 9.92 -12.03
C HIS A 282 50.02 11.41 -12.10
N THR A 283 51.17 11.78 -11.54
CA THR A 283 51.86 13.04 -11.81
C THR A 283 52.32 13.02 -13.25
N HIS A 284 51.74 13.83 -14.12
CA HIS A 284 52.34 14.22 -15.38
C HIS A 284 52.80 15.65 -15.26
N GLY A 285 54.13 15.78 -15.32
CA GLY A 285 54.82 17.05 -15.43
C GLY A 285 54.53 17.70 -16.78
N ASP A 286 54.39 19.00 -16.76
CA ASP A 286 54.38 19.90 -17.88
C ASP A 286 55.71 19.85 -18.65
N PRO A 287 55.68 19.97 -19.96
CA PRO A 287 56.72 20.66 -20.66
C PRO A 287 56.17 21.96 -21.28
N ASP A 288 56.83 23.01 -20.83
CA ASP A 288 56.94 24.33 -21.36
C ASP A 288 57.20 24.35 -22.85
N HIS A 289 56.52 25.15 -23.63
CA HIS A 289 56.92 25.78 -24.87
C HIS A 289 55.91 26.91 -25.20
N GLY A 290 56.25 28.01 -25.07
CA GLY A 290 56.89 29.17 -25.61
C GLY A 290 56.49 29.50 -27.04
N GLY A 291 55.95 30.75 -27.21
CA GLY A 291 56.30 31.61 -28.33
C GLY A 291 55.34 31.74 -29.50
N GLY A 292 54.85 32.98 -29.72
CA GLY A 292 54.79 33.47 -31.11
C GLY A 292 53.47 34.20 -31.48
N SER A 293 53.35 35.45 -31.11
CA SER A 293 53.05 36.65 -31.97
C SER A 293 52.13 36.52 -33.18
N GLU A 294 51.15 37.38 -33.11
CA GLU A 294 50.43 38.25 -34.07
C GLU A 294 50.83 38.23 -35.56
N PRO A 295 50.06 38.79 -36.50
CA PRO A 295 49.13 39.95 -36.35
C PRO A 295 47.65 39.69 -36.59
#